data_bb65c5c68b4ee10e210418d74c751aef
#
_entry.id   bb65c5c68b4ee10e210418d74c751aef
#
_cell.length_a   1.000
_cell.length_b   1.000
_cell.length_c   1.000
_cell.angle_alpha   90.00
_cell.angle_beta   90.00
_cell.angle_gamma   90.00
#
_symmetry.space_group_name_H-M   'P 1'
#
loop_
_entity.id
_entity.type
_entity.pdbx_description
1 polymer ?
#
loop_
_entity_poly.entity_id
_entity_poly.type
_entity_poly.pdbx_seq_one_letter_code
_entity_poly.pdbx_strand_id
1 'polypeptide(L)'
;RILPVCLFLLSLLCIGISAALFNKNGILPSHENNLFQLAAAALVAGTFLLFYSLSAVFMQAASARKCFYLKGLNTFLVRQVGSKIRTNYLVVTVVCGLLTITICAVSIGASTALAMNKMSQSATPYDLNVLSNVSVDGDSDIAAYLAAHDITISNYAKATEQISVYEADMTYSELFEGQKVKFWPIDEKVPDSKVSVISISDLNRALAMQNKAPITLNDGQYLLNCNYNGTYRYIAAALQSHPEITVGGATLQRAEDKVLQETYIMTSVGNNDRGTLIVPDSVTASLEKDVNALLVQYEPNADSNEILQKMIPIGLDSTHGYRYAEKNMMYETFYGLDALVSFLCCYIGLVFLLICAALLALKQLTETTDNVYRYGLLQKLGAGRR
;
A
#
# COMPACT_ATOMS: atom_id res chain seq x y z
N ARG A 1 21.27 35.57 -22.96
CA ARG A 1 19.82 35.75 -22.67
C ARG A 1 19.00 34.49 -22.76
N ILE A 2 19.38 33.49 -23.58
CA ILE A 2 18.63 32.23 -23.80
C ILE A 2 18.90 31.20 -22.70
N LEU A 3 20.14 31.09 -22.21
CA LEU A 3 20.57 30.07 -21.22
C LEU A 3 19.68 29.95 -19.97
N PRO A 4 19.30 31.04 -19.26
CA PRO A 4 18.45 30.91 -18.08
C PRO A 4 17.03 30.40 -18.39
N VAL A 5 16.49 30.76 -19.55
CA VAL A 5 15.17 30.28 -19.99
C VAL A 5 15.25 28.79 -20.33
N CYS A 6 16.33 28.37 -21.00
CA CYS A 6 16.56 26.95 -21.28
C CYS A 6 16.71 26.13 -19.98
N LEU A 7 17.44 26.62 -18.99
CA LEU A 7 17.59 25.97 -17.67
C LEU A 7 16.25 25.90 -16.92
N PHE A 8 15.42 26.93 -17.00
CA PHE A 8 14.09 26.93 -16.42
C PHE A 8 13.17 25.90 -17.08
N LEU A 9 13.15 25.83 -18.42
CA LEU A 9 12.37 24.83 -19.14
C LEU A 9 12.88 23.41 -18.86
N LEU A 10 14.19 23.21 -18.79
CA LEU A 10 14.79 21.93 -18.41
C LEU A 10 14.39 21.52 -17.00
N SER A 11 14.33 22.46 -16.03
CA SER A 11 13.87 22.17 -14.67
C SER A 11 12.42 21.67 -14.63
N LEU A 12 11.52 22.33 -15.37
CA LEU A 12 10.12 21.90 -15.49
C LEU A 12 10.00 20.52 -16.14
N LEU A 13 10.82 20.25 -17.14
CA LEU A 13 10.86 18.94 -17.81
C LEU A 13 11.35 17.85 -16.85
N CYS A 14 12.40 18.08 -16.06
CA CYS A 14 12.88 17.15 -15.06
C CYS A 14 11.82 16.85 -13.98
N ILE A 15 11.12 17.87 -13.48
CA ILE A 15 10.03 17.70 -12.51
C ILE A 15 8.86 16.93 -13.13
N GLY A 16 8.49 17.25 -14.38
CA GLY A 16 7.43 16.55 -15.11
C GLY A 16 7.74 15.07 -15.36
N ILE A 17 8.98 14.76 -15.77
CA ILE A 17 9.44 13.37 -15.93
C ILE A 17 9.40 12.63 -14.58
N SER A 18 9.88 13.27 -13.52
CA SER A 18 9.83 12.68 -12.18
C SER A 18 8.41 12.35 -11.75
N ALA A 19 7.46 13.28 -11.91
CA ALA A 19 6.05 13.09 -11.59
C ALA A 19 5.42 11.96 -12.43
N ALA A 20 5.73 11.88 -13.73
CA ALA A 20 5.25 10.81 -14.61
C ALA A 20 5.80 9.44 -14.21
N LEU A 21 7.09 9.36 -13.82
CA LEU A 21 7.71 8.13 -13.35
C LEU A 21 7.11 7.65 -12.02
N PHE A 22 6.87 8.54 -11.06
CA PHE A 22 6.21 8.20 -9.81
C PHE A 22 4.76 7.75 -10.01
N ASN A 23 4.02 8.40 -10.91
CA ASN A 23 2.64 8.02 -11.20
C ASN A 23 2.54 6.64 -11.89
N LYS A 24 3.51 6.30 -12.76
CA LYS A 24 3.52 5.02 -13.49
C LYS A 24 4.02 3.85 -12.66
N ASN A 25 5.04 4.06 -11.82
CA ASN A 25 5.75 2.98 -11.12
C ASN A 25 5.42 2.91 -9.62
N GLY A 26 4.61 3.84 -9.11
CA GLY A 26 4.35 3.97 -7.68
C GLY A 26 5.50 4.62 -6.90
N ILE A 27 5.27 4.84 -5.60
CA ILE A 27 6.21 5.52 -4.68
C ILE A 27 7.17 4.51 -4.02
N LEU A 28 6.83 3.21 -4.04
CA LEU A 28 7.65 2.19 -3.41
C LEU A 28 8.81 1.77 -4.33
N PRO A 29 10.05 1.68 -3.79
CA PRO A 29 11.20 1.21 -4.55
C PRO A 29 11.01 -0.27 -4.91
N SER A 30 10.90 -0.58 -6.19
CA SER A 30 11.00 -1.96 -6.67
C SER A 30 12.47 -2.35 -6.77
N HIS A 31 12.82 -3.53 -6.26
CA HIS A 31 14.23 -3.99 -6.12
C HIS A 31 15.01 -4.08 -7.45
N GLU A 32 14.33 -4.04 -8.60
CA GLU A 32 14.97 -4.24 -9.91
C GLU A 32 15.03 -3.02 -10.83
N ASN A 33 14.35 -1.92 -10.48
CA ASN A 33 14.36 -0.73 -11.32
C ASN A 33 14.95 0.45 -10.57
N ASN A 34 16.10 0.92 -11.00
CA ASN A 34 16.69 2.19 -10.59
C ASN A 34 15.79 3.40 -10.96
N LEU A 35 14.56 3.15 -11.48
CA LEU A 35 13.61 4.18 -11.90
C LEU A 35 13.13 5.05 -10.73
N PHE A 36 12.98 4.46 -9.53
CA PHE A 36 12.67 5.24 -8.32
C PHE A 36 13.81 6.21 -7.98
N GLN A 37 15.05 5.71 -7.99
CA GLN A 37 16.24 6.54 -7.72
C GLN A 37 16.41 7.63 -8.79
N LEU A 38 16.18 7.28 -10.05
CA LEU A 38 16.23 8.22 -11.17
C LEU A 38 15.15 9.29 -11.04
N ALA A 39 13.91 8.93 -10.68
CA ALA A 39 12.82 9.86 -10.47
C ALA A 39 13.11 10.82 -9.29
N ALA A 40 13.63 10.29 -8.18
CA ALA A 40 14.02 11.10 -7.02
C ALA A 40 15.18 12.07 -7.37
N ALA A 41 16.21 11.58 -8.06
CA ALA A 41 17.33 12.41 -8.52
C ALA A 41 16.87 13.50 -9.48
N ALA A 42 15.96 13.18 -10.42
CA ALA A 42 15.39 14.15 -11.35
C ALA A 42 14.55 15.22 -10.63
N LEU A 43 13.81 14.85 -9.58
CA LEU A 43 13.05 15.78 -8.75
C LEU A 43 13.97 16.77 -8.03
N VAL A 44 15.02 16.26 -7.37
CA VAL A 44 16.00 17.09 -6.63
C VAL A 44 16.74 18.02 -7.59
N ALA A 45 17.27 17.49 -8.70
CA ALA A 45 17.97 18.28 -9.70
C ALA A 45 17.05 19.32 -10.35
N GLY A 46 15.82 18.94 -10.70
CA GLY A 46 14.81 19.83 -11.26
C GLY A 46 14.46 20.97 -10.32
N THR A 47 14.24 20.70 -9.04
CA THR A 47 13.95 21.70 -8.01
C THR A 47 15.11 22.67 -7.82
N PHE A 48 16.34 22.16 -7.78
CA PHE A 48 17.55 23.00 -7.68
C PHE A 48 17.70 23.93 -8.89
N LEU A 49 17.58 23.39 -10.11
CA LEU A 49 17.65 24.16 -11.35
C LEU A 49 16.54 25.21 -11.45
N LEU A 50 15.34 24.89 -10.95
CA LEU A 50 14.21 25.82 -10.95
C LEU A 50 14.53 27.08 -10.13
N PHE A 51 14.96 26.94 -8.88
CA PHE A 51 15.26 28.07 -8.04
C PHE A 51 16.52 28.82 -8.50
N TYR A 52 17.51 28.11 -9.04
CA TYR A 52 18.70 28.74 -9.63
C TYR A 52 18.36 29.64 -10.83
N SER A 53 17.53 29.13 -11.76
CA SER A 53 17.17 29.85 -12.98
C SER A 53 16.09 30.93 -12.77
N LEU A 54 15.26 30.78 -11.73
CA LEU A 54 14.10 31.64 -11.44
C LEU A 54 14.48 33.14 -11.34
N SER A 55 15.61 33.44 -10.70
CA SER A 55 16.11 34.82 -10.57
C SER A 55 16.36 35.49 -11.93
N ALA A 56 17.02 34.76 -12.83
CA ALA A 56 17.38 35.30 -14.14
C ALA A 56 16.16 35.43 -15.06
N VAL A 57 15.24 34.46 -14.98
CA VAL A 57 13.95 34.49 -15.73
C VAL A 57 13.08 35.65 -15.23
N PHE A 58 12.97 35.84 -13.90
CA PHE A 58 12.25 36.95 -13.29
C PHE A 58 12.81 38.32 -13.76
N MET A 59 14.14 38.48 -13.74
CA MET A 59 14.81 39.69 -14.21
C MET A 59 14.54 39.95 -15.70
N GLN A 60 14.57 38.92 -16.55
CA GLN A 60 14.29 39.08 -17.97
C GLN A 60 12.82 39.42 -18.23
N ALA A 61 11.88 38.77 -17.56
CA ALA A 61 10.45 39.05 -17.69
C ALA A 61 10.10 40.48 -17.23
N ALA A 62 10.66 40.89 -16.08
CA ALA A 62 10.46 42.25 -15.56
C ALA A 62 11.05 43.32 -16.50
N SER A 63 12.25 43.06 -17.05
CA SER A 63 12.92 43.98 -17.99
C SER A 63 12.26 44.07 -19.35
N ALA A 64 11.53 43.00 -19.77
CA ALA A 64 10.79 42.97 -21.04
C ALA A 64 9.62 43.98 -21.04
N ARG A 65 9.01 44.23 -19.89
CA ARG A 65 7.93 45.23 -19.73
C ARG A 65 8.49 46.59 -19.42
N LYS A 66 9.03 47.31 -20.42
CA LYS A 66 9.72 48.62 -20.29
C LYS A 66 8.90 49.64 -19.52
N CYS A 67 7.58 49.75 -19.75
CA CYS A 67 6.71 50.71 -19.06
C CYS A 67 6.64 50.46 -17.54
N PHE A 68 6.71 49.21 -17.09
CA PHE A 68 6.75 48.88 -15.67
C PHE A 68 8.15 49.04 -15.09
N TYR A 69 9.17 48.55 -15.82
CA TYR A 69 10.55 48.50 -15.33
C TYR A 69 11.14 49.90 -15.16
N LEU A 70 10.85 50.84 -16.04
CA LEU A 70 11.40 52.19 -16.04
C LEU A 70 10.57 53.21 -15.22
N LYS A 71 9.46 52.80 -14.59
CA LYS A 71 8.59 53.68 -13.81
C LYS A 71 9.10 53.81 -12.37
N GLY A 72 9.57 55.02 -11.99
CA GLY A 72 9.99 55.34 -10.63
C GLY A 72 11.09 54.44 -10.08
N LEU A 73 10.90 53.88 -8.90
CA LEU A 73 11.85 53.01 -8.19
C LEU A 73 11.79 51.54 -8.61
N ASN A 74 10.96 51.17 -9.59
CA ASN A 74 10.75 49.78 -9.96
C ASN A 74 12.04 49.09 -10.44
N THR A 75 12.91 49.81 -11.14
CA THR A 75 14.23 49.27 -11.55
C THR A 75 15.07 48.84 -10.36
N PHE A 76 15.07 49.63 -9.28
CA PHE A 76 15.79 49.34 -8.06
C PHE A 76 15.16 48.13 -7.36
N LEU A 77 13.83 48.14 -7.20
CA LEU A 77 13.09 47.01 -6.55
C LEU A 77 13.28 45.71 -7.28
N VAL A 78 13.12 45.67 -8.59
CA VAL A 78 13.31 44.48 -9.41
C VAL A 78 14.72 43.93 -9.31
N ARG A 79 15.74 44.78 -9.37
CA ARG A 79 17.14 44.37 -9.19
C ARG A 79 17.42 43.86 -7.78
N GLN A 80 16.86 44.48 -6.75
CA GLN A 80 17.01 44.05 -5.36
C GLN A 80 16.36 42.67 -5.14
N VAL A 81 15.13 42.45 -5.63
CA VAL A 81 14.44 41.18 -5.55
C VAL A 81 15.19 40.08 -6.33
N GLY A 82 15.61 40.38 -7.58
CA GLY A 82 16.38 39.45 -8.38
C GLY A 82 17.71 39.02 -7.75
N SER A 83 18.42 39.98 -7.14
CA SER A 83 19.67 39.70 -6.39
C SER A 83 19.39 38.80 -5.20
N LYS A 84 18.32 39.06 -4.42
CA LYS A 84 17.93 38.25 -3.25
C LYS A 84 17.56 36.82 -3.63
N ILE A 85 16.78 36.64 -4.69
CA ILE A 85 16.44 35.29 -5.19
C ILE A 85 17.70 34.52 -5.58
N ARG A 86 18.63 35.19 -6.30
CA ARG A 86 19.90 34.61 -6.72
C ARG A 86 20.83 34.23 -5.55
N THR A 87 20.86 35.02 -4.50
CA THR A 87 21.70 34.75 -3.32
C THR A 87 21.11 33.67 -2.43
N ASN A 88 19.77 33.53 -2.42
CA ASN A 88 19.04 32.68 -1.49
C ASN A 88 18.55 31.38 -2.10
N TYR A 89 18.83 31.13 -3.39
CA TYR A 89 18.29 29.94 -4.10
C TYR A 89 18.57 28.62 -3.38
N LEU A 90 19.75 28.47 -2.78
CA LEU A 90 20.16 27.26 -2.10
C LEU A 90 19.32 27.02 -0.83
N VAL A 91 19.14 28.07 0.01
CA VAL A 91 18.30 27.96 1.21
C VAL A 91 16.86 27.68 0.85
N VAL A 92 16.31 28.35 -0.18
CA VAL A 92 14.95 28.12 -0.65
C VAL A 92 14.78 26.70 -1.19
N THR A 93 15.78 26.18 -1.92
CA THR A 93 15.75 24.78 -2.42
C THR A 93 15.73 23.78 -1.26
N VAL A 94 16.59 23.99 -0.24
CA VAL A 94 16.64 23.11 0.94
C VAL A 94 15.32 23.16 1.71
N VAL A 95 14.78 24.35 1.97
CA VAL A 95 13.48 24.50 2.66
C VAL A 95 12.36 23.84 1.86
N CYS A 96 12.33 24.02 0.53
CA CYS A 96 11.35 23.39 -0.33
C CYS A 96 11.46 21.85 -0.28
N GLY A 97 12.69 21.33 -0.31
CA GLY A 97 12.94 19.88 -0.16
C GLY A 97 12.46 19.34 1.18
N LEU A 98 12.77 19.99 2.27
CA LEU A 98 12.34 19.60 3.62
C LEU A 98 10.80 19.64 3.76
N LEU A 99 10.15 20.69 3.25
CA LEU A 99 8.69 20.78 3.25
C LEU A 99 8.05 19.67 2.41
N THR A 100 8.65 19.34 1.25
CA THR A 100 8.18 18.22 0.42
C THR A 100 8.27 16.91 1.18
N ILE A 101 9.40 16.62 1.84
CA ILE A 101 9.56 15.42 2.67
C ILE A 101 8.53 15.40 3.81
N THR A 102 8.31 16.55 4.47
CA THR A 102 7.28 16.68 5.53
C THR A 102 5.89 16.32 5.02
N ILE A 103 5.48 16.90 3.89
CA ILE A 103 4.15 16.62 3.29
C ILE A 103 4.05 15.14 2.90
N CYS A 104 5.10 14.59 2.28
CA CYS A 104 5.14 13.16 1.93
C CYS A 104 5.03 12.27 3.17
N ALA A 105 5.79 12.55 4.23
CA ALA A 105 5.76 11.77 5.46
C ALA A 105 4.36 11.77 6.09
N VAL A 106 3.75 12.94 6.28
CA VAL A 106 2.39 13.05 6.83
C VAL A 106 1.36 12.36 5.93
N SER A 107 1.48 12.52 4.61
CA SER A 107 0.57 11.87 3.65
C SER A 107 0.71 10.35 3.67
N ILE A 108 1.93 9.82 3.79
CA ILE A 108 2.18 8.37 3.91
C ILE A 108 1.56 7.86 5.21
N GLY A 109 1.80 8.53 6.35
CA GLY A 109 1.21 8.13 7.63
C GLY A 109 -0.32 8.07 7.58
N ALA A 110 -0.96 9.13 7.08
CA ALA A 110 -2.42 9.16 6.93
C ALA A 110 -2.96 8.09 5.97
N SER A 111 -2.28 7.88 4.84
CA SER A 111 -2.67 6.86 3.85
C SER A 111 -2.50 5.45 4.38
N THR A 112 -1.44 5.19 5.17
CA THR A 112 -1.21 3.89 5.81
C THR A 112 -2.32 3.59 6.81
N ALA A 113 -2.71 4.56 7.65
CA ALA A 113 -3.80 4.41 8.60
C ALA A 113 -5.12 4.01 7.92
N LEU A 114 -5.47 4.70 6.84
CA LEU A 114 -6.68 4.39 6.07
C LEU A 114 -6.60 3.00 5.40
N ALA A 115 -5.45 2.65 4.84
CA ALA A 115 -5.23 1.35 4.19
C ALA A 115 -5.28 0.19 5.19
N MET A 116 -4.64 0.33 6.35
CA MET A 116 -4.63 -0.68 7.42
C MET A 116 -6.02 -0.90 8.00
N ASN A 117 -6.79 0.18 8.24
CA ASN A 117 -8.16 0.05 8.71
C ASN A 117 -9.05 -0.71 7.71
N LYS A 118 -8.96 -0.36 6.42
CA LYS A 118 -9.69 -1.08 5.36
C LYS A 118 -9.25 -2.53 5.23
N MET A 119 -7.95 -2.80 5.29
CA MET A 119 -7.39 -4.15 5.22
C MET A 119 -7.83 -4.99 6.43
N SER A 120 -7.77 -4.42 7.63
CA SER A 120 -8.22 -5.08 8.85
C SER A 120 -9.68 -5.51 8.74
N GLN A 121 -10.59 -4.63 8.31
CA GLN A 121 -12.00 -4.97 8.13
C GLN A 121 -12.24 -6.05 7.07
N SER A 122 -11.51 -6.00 5.93
CA SER A 122 -11.68 -7.00 4.86
C SER A 122 -11.03 -8.34 5.18
N ALA A 123 -9.96 -8.33 5.97
CA ALA A 123 -9.21 -9.55 6.32
C ALA A 123 -9.81 -10.32 7.51
N THR A 124 -10.72 -9.69 8.29
CA THR A 124 -11.29 -10.29 9.50
C THR A 124 -12.81 -10.38 9.45
N PRO A 125 -13.38 -11.12 8.49
CA PRO A 125 -14.84 -11.26 8.36
C PRO A 125 -15.46 -12.15 9.44
N TYR A 126 -14.67 -12.95 10.14
CA TYR A 126 -15.09 -13.85 11.22
C TYR A 126 -14.45 -13.42 12.54
N ASP A 127 -14.97 -13.89 13.67
CA ASP A 127 -14.38 -13.59 14.97
C ASP A 127 -13.23 -14.55 15.30
N LEU A 128 -13.35 -15.84 14.93
CA LEU A 128 -12.29 -16.84 15.00
C LEU A 128 -12.28 -17.71 13.75
N ASN A 129 -11.11 -18.06 13.29
CA ASN A 129 -10.88 -19.03 12.22
C ASN A 129 -9.83 -20.04 12.68
N VAL A 130 -10.15 -21.32 12.62
CA VAL A 130 -9.21 -22.39 12.93
C VAL A 130 -8.97 -23.21 11.69
N LEU A 131 -7.70 -23.37 11.33
CA LEU A 131 -7.25 -24.16 10.18
C LEU A 131 -6.66 -25.47 10.65
N SER A 132 -6.90 -26.54 9.89
CA SER A 132 -6.25 -27.85 10.03
C SER A 132 -5.65 -28.25 8.70
N ASN A 133 -4.40 -28.66 8.70
CA ASN A 133 -3.74 -29.18 7.52
C ASN A 133 -4.04 -30.68 7.37
N VAL A 134 -4.76 -31.06 6.32
CA VAL A 134 -5.22 -32.43 6.12
C VAL A 134 -4.04 -33.40 5.94
N SER A 135 -2.93 -32.97 5.37
CA SER A 135 -1.74 -33.82 5.22
C SER A 135 -1.07 -34.21 6.54
N VAL A 136 -1.30 -33.42 7.61
CA VAL A 136 -0.73 -33.63 8.96
C VAL A 136 -1.77 -34.24 9.90
N ASP A 137 -2.97 -33.67 9.92
CA ASP A 137 -4.02 -33.97 10.91
C ASP A 137 -5.07 -34.99 10.40
N GLY A 138 -5.04 -35.30 9.10
CA GLY A 138 -6.12 -36.03 8.43
C GLY A 138 -7.33 -35.13 8.18
N ASP A 139 -8.36 -35.72 7.58
CA ASP A 139 -9.65 -35.06 7.31
C ASP A 139 -10.48 -35.02 8.60
N SER A 140 -10.14 -34.07 9.49
CA SER A 140 -10.67 -33.99 10.84
C SER A 140 -11.83 -32.97 10.96
N ASP A 141 -12.77 -33.30 11.86
CA ASP A 141 -13.73 -32.34 12.39
C ASP A 141 -13.01 -31.47 13.42
N ILE A 142 -12.76 -30.19 13.06
CA ILE A 142 -12.06 -29.26 13.88
C ILE A 142 -12.82 -28.97 15.19
N ALA A 143 -14.16 -28.92 15.15
CA ALA A 143 -14.95 -28.66 16.35
C ALA A 143 -14.85 -29.83 17.33
N ALA A 144 -14.83 -31.07 16.84
CA ALA A 144 -14.59 -32.26 17.69
C ALA A 144 -13.18 -32.28 18.28
N TYR A 145 -12.16 -31.90 17.50
CA TYR A 145 -10.78 -31.76 17.99
C TYR A 145 -10.69 -30.73 19.11
N LEU A 146 -11.28 -29.53 18.94
CA LEU A 146 -11.27 -28.48 19.96
C LEU A 146 -12.02 -28.93 21.23
N ALA A 147 -13.14 -29.64 21.08
CA ALA A 147 -13.87 -30.19 22.24
C ALA A 147 -13.03 -31.19 23.05
N ALA A 148 -12.20 -32.00 22.39
CA ALA A 148 -11.26 -32.91 23.05
C ALA A 148 -10.14 -32.15 23.85
N HIS A 149 -9.92 -30.87 23.55
CA HIS A 149 -8.99 -29.97 24.24
C HIS A 149 -9.70 -28.95 25.14
N ASP A 150 -10.87 -29.30 25.68
CA ASP A 150 -11.66 -28.47 26.59
C ASP A 150 -12.16 -27.13 25.98
N ILE A 151 -12.25 -27.05 24.63
CA ILE A 151 -12.77 -25.89 23.92
C ILE A 151 -14.05 -26.28 23.19
N THR A 152 -15.19 -26.16 23.87
CA THR A 152 -16.50 -26.39 23.26
C THR A 152 -16.96 -25.11 22.53
N ILE A 153 -16.73 -25.05 21.24
CA ILE A 153 -17.01 -23.83 20.42
C ILE A 153 -18.48 -23.41 20.51
N SER A 154 -19.42 -24.33 20.60
CA SER A 154 -20.85 -24.02 20.72
C SER A 154 -21.24 -23.17 21.95
N ASN A 155 -20.38 -23.12 22.98
CA ASN A 155 -20.61 -22.27 24.15
C ASN A 155 -20.35 -20.78 23.88
N TYR A 156 -19.63 -20.47 22.82
CA TYR A 156 -19.18 -19.13 22.48
C TYR A 156 -19.73 -18.64 21.12
N ALA A 157 -20.13 -19.56 20.27
CA ALA A 157 -20.46 -19.29 18.89
C ALA A 157 -21.94 -19.09 18.66
N LYS A 158 -22.27 -17.99 17.99
CA LYS A 158 -23.58 -17.73 17.39
C LYS A 158 -23.77 -18.57 16.10
N ALA A 159 -22.71 -18.69 15.32
CA ALA A 159 -22.70 -19.46 14.08
C ALA A 159 -21.32 -20.06 13.85
N THR A 160 -21.30 -21.27 13.29
CA THR A 160 -20.09 -21.98 12.87
C THR A 160 -20.30 -22.64 11.53
N GLU A 161 -19.27 -22.62 10.68
CA GLU A 161 -19.22 -23.37 9.43
C GLU A 161 -17.84 -23.98 9.25
N GLN A 162 -17.78 -25.23 8.80
CA GLN A 162 -16.52 -25.84 8.38
C GLN A 162 -16.51 -25.98 6.86
N ILE A 163 -15.49 -25.41 6.23
CA ILE A 163 -15.25 -25.44 4.78
C ILE A 163 -13.95 -26.18 4.48
N SER A 164 -13.82 -26.67 3.26
CA SER A 164 -12.60 -27.35 2.79
C SER A 164 -11.98 -26.62 1.60
N VAL A 165 -10.66 -26.58 1.58
CA VAL A 165 -9.86 -26.13 0.44
C VAL A 165 -9.10 -27.32 -0.10
N TYR A 166 -9.05 -27.43 -1.41
CA TYR A 166 -8.46 -28.53 -2.15
C TYR A 166 -7.25 -28.05 -2.94
N GLU A 167 -6.42 -28.97 -3.37
CA GLU A 167 -5.33 -28.73 -4.32
C GLU A 167 -5.74 -29.14 -5.74
N ALA A 168 -5.49 -28.26 -6.69
CA ALA A 168 -5.59 -28.58 -8.11
C ALA A 168 -4.47 -29.55 -8.53
N ASP A 169 -4.66 -30.21 -9.64
CA ASP A 169 -3.66 -30.98 -10.36
C ASP A 169 -2.71 -30.12 -11.20
N MET A 170 -2.76 -28.79 -11.02
CA MET A 170 -1.91 -27.79 -11.66
C MET A 170 -1.21 -26.88 -10.64
N THR A 171 -0.06 -26.34 -11.02
CA THR A 171 0.72 -25.40 -10.23
C THR A 171 0.43 -23.93 -10.60
N TYR A 172 0.83 -22.99 -9.72
CA TYR A 172 0.77 -21.57 -10.09
C TYR A 172 1.71 -21.22 -11.25
N SER A 173 2.82 -21.96 -11.43
CA SER A 173 3.72 -21.77 -12.56
C SER A 173 3.00 -22.04 -13.89
N GLU A 174 2.20 -23.11 -13.95
CA GLU A 174 1.37 -23.44 -15.11
C GLU A 174 0.25 -22.42 -15.31
N LEU A 175 -0.41 -21.98 -14.23
CA LEU A 175 -1.43 -20.92 -14.30
C LEU A 175 -0.86 -19.58 -14.79
N PHE A 176 0.40 -19.31 -14.52
CA PHE A 176 1.09 -18.09 -14.96
C PHE A 176 1.88 -18.26 -16.25
N GLU A 177 1.68 -19.33 -16.99
CA GLU A 177 2.41 -19.59 -18.23
C GLU A 177 2.38 -18.40 -19.19
N GLY A 178 3.54 -18.07 -19.77
CA GLY A 178 3.69 -16.92 -20.65
C GLY A 178 3.83 -15.55 -19.94
N GLN A 179 3.72 -15.49 -18.62
CA GLN A 179 3.88 -14.26 -17.85
C GLN A 179 5.30 -14.13 -17.29
N LYS A 180 5.85 -12.91 -17.30
CA LYS A 180 7.07 -12.59 -16.55
C LYS A 180 6.67 -12.28 -15.10
N VAL A 181 6.67 -13.32 -14.27
CA VAL A 181 6.30 -13.21 -12.86
C VAL A 181 7.51 -12.77 -12.04
N LYS A 182 7.30 -11.76 -11.19
CA LYS A 182 8.27 -11.28 -10.20
C LYS A 182 7.58 -11.20 -8.86
N PHE A 183 7.91 -12.12 -8.00
CA PHE A 183 7.38 -12.14 -6.63
C PHE A 183 8.31 -11.44 -5.65
N TRP A 184 7.74 -11.01 -4.53
CA TRP A 184 8.50 -10.69 -3.34
C TRP A 184 9.24 -11.94 -2.83
N PRO A 185 10.38 -11.81 -2.11
CA PRO A 185 11.09 -12.98 -1.57
C PRO A 185 10.21 -13.94 -0.75
N ILE A 186 9.19 -13.41 -0.08
CA ILE A 186 8.23 -14.21 0.69
C ILE A 186 7.35 -15.13 -0.20
N ASP A 187 7.23 -14.81 -1.47
CA ASP A 187 6.38 -15.52 -2.43
C ASP A 187 7.19 -16.34 -3.45
N GLU A 188 8.51 -16.50 -3.25
CA GLU A 188 9.38 -17.25 -4.19
C GLU A 188 8.93 -18.69 -4.44
N LYS A 189 8.29 -19.31 -3.46
CA LYS A 189 7.78 -20.70 -3.56
C LYS A 189 6.38 -20.81 -4.16
N VAL A 190 5.68 -19.70 -4.36
CA VAL A 190 4.31 -19.73 -4.91
C VAL A 190 4.24 -20.41 -6.28
N PRO A 191 5.19 -20.18 -7.23
CA PRO A 191 5.14 -20.86 -8.53
C PRO A 191 5.12 -22.38 -8.45
N ASP A 192 5.84 -22.95 -7.49
CA ASP A 192 5.98 -24.40 -7.32
C ASP A 192 4.84 -25.03 -6.52
N SER A 193 3.98 -24.20 -5.91
CA SER A 193 2.82 -24.67 -5.15
C SER A 193 1.67 -25.00 -6.09
N LYS A 194 0.86 -25.99 -5.71
CA LYS A 194 -0.41 -26.30 -6.38
C LYS A 194 -1.40 -25.18 -6.19
N VAL A 195 -2.26 -24.95 -7.18
CA VAL A 195 -3.30 -23.93 -7.11
C VAL A 195 -4.39 -24.37 -6.13
N SER A 196 -4.76 -23.49 -5.21
CA SER A 196 -5.86 -23.76 -4.27
C SER A 196 -7.20 -23.77 -5.00
N VAL A 197 -8.10 -24.67 -4.58
CA VAL A 197 -9.45 -24.84 -5.14
C VAL A 197 -10.46 -24.83 -4.00
N ILE A 198 -11.58 -24.17 -4.21
CA ILE A 198 -12.74 -24.21 -3.30
C ILE A 198 -14.02 -24.51 -4.06
N SER A 199 -14.92 -25.29 -3.46
CA SER A 199 -16.23 -25.49 -4.04
C SER A 199 -17.09 -24.23 -3.95
N ILE A 200 -18.01 -24.06 -4.91
CA ILE A 200 -18.95 -22.94 -4.87
C ILE A 200 -19.85 -22.98 -3.62
N SER A 201 -20.20 -24.17 -3.15
CA SER A 201 -21.00 -24.34 -1.93
C SER A 201 -20.23 -23.93 -0.68
N ASP A 202 -18.95 -24.30 -0.55
CA ASP A 202 -18.09 -23.90 0.57
C ASP A 202 -17.88 -22.39 0.59
N LEU A 203 -17.59 -21.81 -0.57
CA LEU A 203 -17.48 -20.35 -0.68
C LEU A 203 -18.77 -19.66 -0.24
N ASN A 204 -19.92 -20.13 -0.72
CA ASN A 204 -21.20 -19.51 -0.38
C ASN A 204 -21.57 -19.69 1.10
N ARG A 205 -21.19 -20.80 1.75
CA ARG A 205 -21.32 -20.93 3.22
C ARG A 205 -20.46 -19.90 3.94
N ALA A 206 -19.23 -19.72 3.50
CA ALA A 206 -18.33 -18.70 4.06
C ALA A 206 -18.88 -17.27 3.84
N LEU A 207 -19.44 -16.96 2.68
CA LEU A 207 -20.06 -15.67 2.38
C LEU A 207 -21.35 -15.43 3.17
N ALA A 208 -22.16 -16.47 3.38
CA ALA A 208 -23.38 -16.39 4.19
C ALA A 208 -23.09 -15.97 5.64
N MET A 209 -22.01 -16.49 6.23
CA MET A 209 -21.55 -16.05 7.55
C MET A 209 -21.19 -14.56 7.61
N GLN A 210 -20.81 -13.97 6.47
CA GLN A 210 -20.50 -12.54 6.32
C GLN A 210 -21.73 -11.68 5.97
N ASN A 211 -22.92 -12.30 5.91
CA ASN A 211 -24.16 -11.68 5.42
C ASN A 211 -24.04 -11.15 3.97
N LYS A 212 -23.20 -11.78 3.14
CA LYS A 212 -23.06 -11.48 1.73
C LYS A 212 -24.00 -12.34 0.88
N ALA A 213 -24.36 -11.81 -0.29
CA ALA A 213 -25.16 -12.57 -1.25
C ALA A 213 -24.36 -13.76 -1.81
N PRO A 214 -25.03 -14.90 -2.06
CA PRO A 214 -24.37 -16.04 -2.69
C PRO A 214 -23.94 -15.72 -4.13
N ILE A 215 -22.82 -16.32 -4.55
CA ILE A 215 -22.33 -16.27 -5.92
C ILE A 215 -22.91 -17.46 -6.67
N THR A 216 -23.39 -17.23 -7.89
CA THR A 216 -23.90 -18.29 -8.76
C THR A 216 -22.82 -18.75 -9.72
N LEU A 217 -22.63 -20.06 -9.85
CA LEU A 217 -21.73 -20.68 -10.79
C LEU A 217 -22.46 -21.85 -11.46
N ASN A 218 -22.44 -21.89 -12.78
CA ASN A 218 -23.05 -23.02 -13.51
C ASN A 218 -22.07 -24.20 -13.58
N ASP A 219 -22.60 -25.39 -13.76
CA ASP A 219 -21.81 -26.59 -14.06
C ASP A 219 -20.94 -26.34 -15.31
N GLY A 220 -19.68 -26.75 -15.24
CA GLY A 220 -18.72 -26.50 -16.32
C GLY A 220 -18.12 -25.09 -16.38
N GLN A 221 -18.31 -24.27 -15.36
CA GLN A 221 -17.70 -22.97 -15.25
C GLN A 221 -16.75 -22.87 -14.06
N TYR A 222 -15.82 -21.90 -14.12
CA TYR A 222 -14.94 -21.55 -13.01
C TYR A 222 -14.87 -20.04 -12.80
N LEU A 223 -14.50 -19.63 -11.59
CA LEU A 223 -14.12 -18.29 -11.22
C LEU A 223 -12.72 -18.28 -10.56
N LEU A 224 -12.08 -17.14 -10.53
CA LEU A 224 -10.85 -16.94 -9.76
C LEU A 224 -11.09 -15.92 -8.66
N ASN A 225 -10.60 -16.25 -7.46
CA ASN A 225 -10.53 -15.37 -6.31
C ASN A 225 -9.07 -15.04 -5.98
N CYS A 226 -8.77 -13.79 -5.64
CA CYS A 226 -7.46 -13.36 -5.15
C CYS A 226 -7.61 -12.04 -4.39
N ASN A 227 -7.37 -12.05 -3.08
CA ASN A 227 -7.39 -10.84 -2.26
C ASN A 227 -5.98 -10.36 -1.85
N TYR A 228 -4.92 -11.06 -2.28
CA TYR A 228 -3.54 -10.72 -1.99
C TYR A 228 -2.93 -9.86 -3.11
N ASN A 229 -2.54 -8.64 -2.78
CA ASN A 229 -2.02 -7.68 -3.75
C ASN A 229 -0.73 -8.15 -4.46
N GLY A 230 0.07 -9.00 -3.81
CA GLY A 230 1.34 -9.50 -4.37
C GLY A 230 1.16 -10.35 -5.63
N THR A 231 0.05 -11.10 -5.72
CA THR A 231 -0.23 -11.99 -6.86
C THR A 231 -1.41 -11.53 -7.72
N TYR A 232 -2.26 -10.61 -7.24
CA TYR A 232 -3.50 -10.19 -7.91
C TYR A 232 -3.33 -9.88 -9.40
N ARG A 233 -2.29 -9.10 -9.77
CA ARG A 233 -2.03 -8.74 -11.17
C ARG A 233 -1.75 -9.94 -12.07
N TYR A 234 -1.10 -10.97 -11.52
CA TYR A 234 -0.78 -12.21 -12.26
C TYR A 234 -1.99 -13.08 -12.40
N ILE A 235 -2.81 -13.20 -11.36
CA ILE A 235 -4.10 -13.90 -11.40
C ILE A 235 -5.07 -13.21 -12.37
N ALA A 236 -5.13 -11.88 -12.37
CA ALA A 236 -5.96 -11.14 -13.32
C ALA A 236 -5.51 -11.33 -14.76
N ALA A 237 -4.20 -11.41 -15.01
CA ALA A 237 -3.68 -11.71 -16.33
C ALA A 237 -3.90 -13.19 -16.72
N ALA A 238 -3.76 -14.14 -15.78
CA ALA A 238 -4.05 -15.54 -15.98
C ALA A 238 -5.52 -15.76 -16.36
N LEU A 239 -6.45 -15.08 -15.68
CA LEU A 239 -7.88 -15.15 -16.02
C LEU A 239 -8.15 -14.74 -17.48
N GLN A 240 -7.39 -13.75 -18.00
CA GLN A 240 -7.56 -13.32 -19.39
C GLN A 240 -6.94 -14.29 -20.40
N SER A 241 -5.84 -14.95 -20.03
CA SER A 241 -5.13 -15.90 -20.91
C SER A 241 -5.76 -17.29 -20.91
N HIS A 242 -6.60 -17.63 -19.92
CA HIS A 242 -7.23 -18.95 -19.79
C HIS A 242 -8.76 -18.85 -19.89
N PRO A 243 -9.35 -18.77 -21.10
CA PRO A 243 -10.81 -18.83 -21.27
C PRO A 243 -11.38 -20.18 -20.82
N GLU A 244 -10.53 -21.21 -20.76
CA GLU A 244 -10.82 -22.57 -20.40
C GLU A 244 -9.67 -23.16 -19.60
N ILE A 245 -9.97 -23.94 -18.55
CA ILE A 245 -8.99 -24.67 -17.73
C ILE A 245 -9.46 -26.10 -17.49
N THR A 246 -8.51 -27.00 -17.22
CA THR A 246 -8.80 -28.37 -16.82
C THR A 246 -8.36 -28.61 -15.39
N VAL A 247 -9.28 -29.01 -14.51
CA VAL A 247 -9.04 -29.24 -13.08
C VAL A 247 -9.85 -30.46 -12.66
N GLY A 248 -9.22 -31.41 -11.94
CA GLY A 248 -9.87 -32.63 -11.50
C GLY A 248 -10.44 -33.48 -12.64
N GLY A 249 -9.83 -33.41 -13.82
CA GLY A 249 -10.30 -34.09 -15.03
C GLY A 249 -11.51 -33.42 -15.72
N ALA A 250 -12.05 -32.33 -15.18
CA ALA A 250 -13.12 -31.56 -15.79
C ALA A 250 -12.58 -30.30 -16.51
N THR A 251 -13.07 -30.08 -17.73
CA THR A 251 -12.78 -28.86 -18.48
C THR A 251 -13.85 -27.81 -18.17
N LEU A 252 -13.39 -26.65 -17.67
CA LEU A 252 -14.23 -25.57 -17.16
C LEU A 252 -14.03 -24.31 -17.96
N GLN A 253 -15.12 -23.61 -18.29
CA GLN A 253 -15.14 -22.33 -18.99
C GLN A 253 -15.11 -21.19 -17.96
N ARG A 254 -14.42 -20.08 -18.30
CA ARG A 254 -14.44 -18.88 -17.48
C ARG A 254 -15.86 -18.30 -17.37
N ALA A 255 -16.36 -18.11 -16.14
CA ALA A 255 -17.69 -17.54 -15.91
C ALA A 255 -17.71 -16.01 -16.00
N GLU A 256 -16.67 -15.35 -15.50
CA GLU A 256 -16.57 -13.87 -15.46
C GLU A 256 -15.17 -13.38 -15.88
N ASP A 257 -15.10 -12.15 -16.39
CA ASP A 257 -13.84 -11.50 -16.81
C ASP A 257 -13.11 -10.80 -15.65
N LYS A 258 -13.62 -10.90 -14.43
CA LYS A 258 -13.09 -10.23 -13.26
C LYS A 258 -12.74 -11.24 -12.16
N VAL A 259 -11.57 -11.04 -11.55
CA VAL A 259 -11.14 -11.79 -10.35
C VAL A 259 -11.91 -11.27 -9.14
N LEU A 260 -12.48 -12.19 -8.37
CA LEU A 260 -13.12 -11.91 -7.09
C LEU A 260 -12.07 -11.55 -6.04
N GLN A 261 -12.48 -10.82 -5.02
CA GLN A 261 -11.60 -10.39 -3.91
C GLN A 261 -12.25 -10.71 -2.55
N GLU A 262 -12.82 -11.91 -2.45
CA GLU A 262 -13.51 -12.35 -1.24
C GLU A 262 -12.53 -12.99 -0.25
N THR A 263 -12.76 -12.74 1.04
CA THR A 263 -12.03 -13.40 2.13
C THR A 263 -12.90 -14.51 2.69
N TYR A 264 -12.59 -15.75 2.36
CA TYR A 264 -13.30 -16.94 2.85
C TYR A 264 -12.55 -17.66 3.98
N ILE A 265 -11.25 -17.37 4.15
CA ILE A 265 -10.40 -17.83 5.25
C ILE A 265 -9.64 -16.64 5.81
N MET A 266 -9.61 -16.49 7.15
CA MET A 266 -8.73 -15.55 7.84
C MET A 266 -7.36 -16.18 8.06
N THR A 267 -6.31 -15.37 7.92
CA THR A 267 -4.94 -15.73 8.27
C THR A 267 -4.33 -14.67 9.17
N SER A 268 -3.35 -15.04 9.98
CA SER A 268 -2.68 -14.10 10.90
C SER A 268 -1.93 -12.95 10.20
N VAL A 269 -1.77 -13.02 8.88
CA VAL A 269 -1.07 -12.01 8.06
C VAL A 269 -2.00 -11.11 7.24
N GLY A 270 -3.31 -11.24 7.44
CA GLY A 270 -4.31 -10.45 6.70
C GLY A 270 -4.76 -11.13 5.40
N ASN A 271 -5.11 -10.33 4.39
CA ASN A 271 -5.52 -10.84 3.08
C ASN A 271 -4.37 -11.60 2.41
N ASN A 272 -4.49 -12.92 2.30
CA ASN A 272 -3.41 -13.81 1.88
C ASN A 272 -3.84 -14.87 0.84
N ASP A 273 -5.00 -14.71 0.23
CA ASP A 273 -5.39 -15.56 -0.89
C ASP A 273 -4.60 -15.16 -2.14
N ARG A 274 -3.63 -16.01 -2.51
CA ARG A 274 -2.71 -15.81 -3.63
C ARG A 274 -3.30 -16.15 -4.98
N GLY A 275 -4.52 -16.68 -4.99
CA GLY A 275 -5.28 -17.09 -6.18
C GLY A 275 -5.92 -18.44 -5.95
N THR A 276 -7.24 -18.48 -5.85
CA THR A 276 -8.02 -19.69 -5.63
C THR A 276 -8.99 -19.89 -6.77
N LEU A 277 -9.05 -21.10 -7.29
CA LEU A 277 -10.06 -21.52 -8.26
C LEU A 277 -11.36 -21.85 -7.52
N ILE A 278 -12.46 -21.28 -7.98
CA ILE A 278 -13.80 -21.58 -7.50
C ILE A 278 -14.46 -22.45 -8.58
N VAL A 279 -14.86 -23.65 -8.19
CA VAL A 279 -15.39 -24.67 -9.11
C VAL A 279 -16.71 -25.25 -8.60
N PRO A 280 -17.51 -25.89 -9.45
CA PRO A 280 -18.67 -26.66 -8.99
C PRO A 280 -18.28 -27.80 -8.02
N ASP A 281 -19.18 -28.14 -7.11
CA ASP A 281 -18.94 -29.19 -6.09
C ASP A 281 -18.59 -30.57 -6.68
N SER A 282 -19.11 -30.89 -7.88
CA SER A 282 -18.79 -32.12 -8.58
C SER A 282 -17.30 -32.28 -8.93
N VAL A 283 -16.58 -31.16 -9.13
CA VAL A 283 -15.15 -31.14 -9.48
C VAL A 283 -14.29 -31.43 -8.25
N THR A 284 -14.65 -30.84 -7.10
CA THR A 284 -13.87 -31.02 -5.86
C THR A 284 -13.90 -32.45 -5.33
N ALA A 285 -14.90 -33.23 -5.70
CA ALA A 285 -14.99 -34.64 -5.30
C ALA A 285 -13.82 -35.52 -5.82
N SER A 286 -13.12 -35.06 -6.87
CA SER A 286 -11.95 -35.75 -7.44
C SER A 286 -10.61 -35.20 -6.97
N LEU A 287 -10.61 -34.11 -6.18
CA LEU A 287 -9.41 -33.44 -5.71
C LEU A 287 -9.04 -33.83 -4.28
N GLU A 288 -7.75 -33.73 -3.98
CA GLU A 288 -7.25 -33.92 -2.62
C GLU A 288 -7.51 -32.70 -1.75
N LYS A 289 -8.02 -32.92 -0.54
CA LYS A 289 -8.16 -31.85 0.44
C LYS A 289 -6.78 -31.43 0.98
N ASP A 290 -6.54 -30.14 1.04
CA ASP A 290 -5.33 -29.54 1.61
C ASP A 290 -5.60 -29.01 3.03
N VAL A 291 -6.64 -28.17 3.18
CA VAL A 291 -6.95 -27.48 4.42
C VAL A 291 -8.44 -27.59 4.73
N ASN A 292 -8.76 -27.91 5.99
CA ASN A 292 -10.07 -27.64 6.57
C ASN A 292 -10.03 -26.33 7.36
N ALA A 293 -11.09 -25.55 7.30
CA ALA A 293 -11.22 -24.29 8.02
C ALA A 293 -12.54 -24.22 8.78
N LEU A 294 -12.49 -24.09 10.10
CA LEU A 294 -13.64 -23.80 10.94
C LEU A 294 -13.77 -22.28 11.07
N LEU A 295 -14.87 -21.73 10.61
CA LEU A 295 -15.24 -20.33 10.68
C LEU A 295 -16.20 -20.14 11.84
N VAL A 296 -15.96 -19.16 12.71
CA VAL A 296 -16.74 -18.93 13.92
C VAL A 296 -17.14 -17.47 14.02
N GLN A 297 -18.42 -17.22 14.26
CA GLN A 297 -18.91 -15.92 14.74
C GLN A 297 -19.35 -16.06 16.20
N TYR A 298 -18.86 -15.17 17.05
CA TYR A 298 -19.15 -15.21 18.47
C TYR A 298 -20.55 -14.68 18.79
N GLU A 299 -21.11 -15.19 19.88
CA GLU A 299 -22.23 -14.52 20.55
C GLU A 299 -21.78 -13.13 21.08
N PRO A 300 -22.67 -12.13 21.08
CA PRO A 300 -22.31 -10.77 21.49
C PRO A 300 -21.67 -10.64 22.89
N ASN A 301 -21.91 -11.61 23.76
CA ASN A 301 -21.41 -11.63 25.14
C ASN A 301 -20.28 -12.66 25.36
N ALA A 302 -19.75 -13.27 24.29
CA ALA A 302 -18.67 -14.23 24.40
C ALA A 302 -17.37 -13.52 24.86
N ASP A 303 -16.69 -14.14 25.84
CA ASP A 303 -15.37 -13.65 26.26
C ASP A 303 -14.29 -14.17 25.29
N SER A 304 -13.93 -13.30 24.33
CA SER A 304 -12.90 -13.63 23.34
C SER A 304 -11.52 -13.87 23.96
N ASN A 305 -11.21 -13.24 25.11
CA ASN A 305 -9.94 -13.46 25.80
C ASN A 305 -9.86 -14.85 26.42
N GLU A 306 -10.95 -15.35 26.97
CA GLU A 306 -11.00 -16.73 27.51
C GLU A 306 -10.72 -17.75 26.40
N ILE A 307 -11.38 -17.57 25.24
CA ILE A 307 -11.18 -18.47 24.08
C ILE A 307 -9.73 -18.38 23.59
N LEU A 308 -9.20 -17.17 23.45
CA LEU A 308 -7.83 -16.95 23.00
C LEU A 308 -6.81 -17.64 23.90
N GLN A 309 -6.95 -17.53 25.22
CA GLN A 309 -6.06 -18.20 26.17
C GLN A 309 -6.07 -19.72 26.02
N LYS A 310 -7.22 -20.31 25.71
CA LYS A 310 -7.36 -21.74 25.45
C LYS A 310 -6.80 -22.14 24.07
N MET A 311 -6.82 -21.24 23.08
CA MET A 311 -6.29 -21.49 21.73
C MET A 311 -4.76 -21.40 21.65
N ILE A 312 -4.10 -20.61 22.52
CA ILE A 312 -2.65 -20.43 22.51
C ILE A 312 -1.88 -21.75 22.54
N PRO A 313 -2.17 -22.71 23.43
CA PRO A 313 -1.46 -23.99 23.45
C PRO A 313 -1.58 -24.76 22.15
N ILE A 314 -2.77 -24.73 21.52
CA ILE A 314 -3.03 -25.41 20.23
C ILE A 314 -2.19 -24.78 19.12
N GLY A 315 -2.13 -23.44 19.03
CA GLY A 315 -1.36 -22.75 18.00
C GLY A 315 0.16 -22.84 18.18
N LEU A 316 0.65 -23.16 19.40
CA LEU A 316 2.07 -23.35 19.68
C LEU A 316 2.52 -24.82 19.53
N ASP A 317 1.59 -25.76 19.44
CA ASP A 317 1.91 -27.17 19.24
C ASP A 317 2.30 -27.44 17.78
N SER A 318 3.59 -27.59 17.54
CA SER A 318 4.15 -27.88 16.21
C SER A 318 3.99 -29.35 15.77
N THR A 319 3.43 -30.21 16.62
CA THR A 319 3.17 -31.63 16.27
C THR A 319 1.91 -31.81 15.44
N HIS A 320 1.05 -30.77 15.42
CA HIS A 320 -0.19 -30.71 14.65
C HIS A 320 -0.15 -29.60 13.61
N GLY A 321 -1.00 -29.71 12.59
CA GLY A 321 -1.19 -28.70 11.54
C GLY A 321 -2.18 -27.60 11.92
N TYR A 322 -2.71 -27.61 13.15
CA TYR A 322 -3.71 -26.63 13.59
C TYR A 322 -3.12 -25.23 13.76
N ARG A 323 -3.81 -24.25 13.19
CA ARG A 323 -3.50 -22.83 13.30
C ARG A 323 -4.78 -22.06 13.50
N TYR A 324 -4.70 -20.90 14.16
CA TYR A 324 -5.87 -20.05 14.32
C TYR A 324 -5.56 -18.59 14.01
N ALA A 325 -6.59 -17.87 13.65
CA ALA A 325 -6.59 -16.40 13.56
C ALA A 325 -7.83 -15.88 14.28
N GLU A 326 -7.63 -15.00 15.24
CA GLU A 326 -8.68 -14.37 16.04
C GLU A 326 -8.71 -12.88 15.72
N LYS A 327 -9.89 -12.33 15.57
CA LYS A 327 -10.15 -10.99 15.08
C LYS A 327 -9.50 -9.90 15.92
N ASN A 328 -9.67 -9.94 17.26
CA ASN A 328 -9.13 -8.90 18.14
C ASN A 328 -7.61 -8.93 18.14
N MET A 329 -6.99 -10.11 18.16
CA MET A 329 -5.54 -10.27 18.06
C MET A 329 -5.01 -9.69 16.74
N MET A 330 -5.72 -9.90 15.64
CA MET A 330 -5.35 -9.32 14.36
C MET A 330 -5.51 -7.79 14.36
N TYR A 331 -6.61 -7.28 14.91
CA TYR A 331 -6.81 -5.84 15.07
C TYR A 331 -5.70 -5.21 15.90
N GLU A 332 -5.35 -5.78 17.04
CA GLU A 332 -4.25 -5.27 17.89
C GLU A 332 -2.92 -5.24 17.13
N THR A 333 -2.62 -6.28 16.34
CA THR A 333 -1.41 -6.34 15.52
C THR A 333 -1.42 -5.24 14.45
N PHE A 334 -2.51 -5.09 13.70
CA PHE A 334 -2.62 -4.09 12.63
C PHE A 334 -2.62 -2.66 13.17
N TYR A 335 -3.37 -2.39 14.25
CA TYR A 335 -3.40 -1.07 14.88
C TYR A 335 -2.06 -0.73 15.55
N GLY A 336 -1.37 -1.71 16.15
CA GLY A 336 -0.05 -1.50 16.71
C GLY A 336 0.99 -1.09 15.67
N LEU A 337 1.02 -1.78 14.53
CA LEU A 337 1.89 -1.44 13.40
C LEU A 337 1.54 -0.08 12.80
N ASP A 338 0.25 0.19 12.61
CA ASP A 338 -0.22 1.47 12.08
C ASP A 338 0.15 2.64 13.00
N ALA A 339 -0.08 2.50 14.29
CA ALA A 339 0.27 3.52 15.28
C ALA A 339 1.77 3.84 15.26
N LEU A 340 2.62 2.82 15.15
CA LEU A 340 4.07 2.98 15.08
C LEU A 340 4.49 3.74 13.80
N VAL A 341 3.99 3.33 12.64
CA VAL A 341 4.30 3.98 11.35
C VAL A 341 3.79 5.42 11.34
N SER A 342 2.55 5.64 11.74
CA SER A 342 1.92 6.97 11.78
C SER A 342 2.65 7.91 12.76
N PHE A 343 3.05 7.40 13.93
CA PHE A 343 3.85 8.15 14.89
C PHE A 343 5.19 8.57 14.31
N LEU A 344 5.93 7.64 13.69
CA LEU A 344 7.22 7.95 13.06
C LEU A 344 7.08 8.98 11.95
N CYS A 345 6.06 8.85 11.10
CA CYS A 345 5.79 9.79 10.00
C CYS A 345 5.46 11.20 10.52
N CYS A 346 4.61 11.30 11.54
CA CYS A 346 4.28 12.56 12.19
C CYS A 346 5.49 13.19 12.88
N TYR A 347 6.29 12.39 13.59
CA TYR A 347 7.50 12.85 14.28
C TYR A 347 8.52 13.41 13.28
N ILE A 348 8.83 12.67 12.21
CA ILE A 348 9.73 13.13 11.14
C ILE A 348 9.21 14.42 10.51
N GLY A 349 7.92 14.49 10.21
CA GLY A 349 7.28 15.67 9.65
C GLY A 349 7.44 16.90 10.55
N LEU A 350 7.19 16.75 11.86
CA LEU A 350 7.32 17.81 12.84
C LEU A 350 8.78 18.30 12.95
N VAL A 351 9.75 17.39 13.02
CA VAL A 351 11.17 17.73 13.10
C VAL A 351 11.60 18.55 11.88
N PHE A 352 11.25 18.12 10.67
CA PHE A 352 11.59 18.88 9.45
C PHE A 352 10.88 20.22 9.39
N LEU A 353 9.65 20.34 9.86
CA LEU A 353 8.94 21.61 9.94
C LEU A 353 9.64 22.58 10.89
N LEU A 354 10.11 22.13 12.06
CA LEU A 354 10.87 22.93 13.00
C LEU A 354 12.22 23.39 12.40
N ILE A 355 12.91 22.49 11.69
CA ILE A 355 14.16 22.84 10.97
C ILE A 355 13.89 23.93 9.92
N CYS A 356 12.80 23.79 9.13
CA CYS A 356 12.41 24.81 8.15
C CYS A 356 12.14 26.16 8.83
N ALA A 357 11.39 26.18 9.94
CA ALA A 357 11.10 27.40 10.68
C ALA A 357 12.38 28.06 11.21
N ALA A 358 13.30 27.27 11.78
CA ALA A 358 14.59 27.77 12.26
C ALA A 358 15.45 28.35 11.13
N LEU A 359 15.56 27.66 9.99
CA LEU A 359 16.30 28.13 8.82
C LEU A 359 15.73 29.44 8.27
N LEU A 360 14.41 29.56 8.18
CA LEU A 360 13.75 30.78 7.73
C LEU A 360 13.95 31.92 8.72
N ALA A 361 13.84 31.69 10.02
CA ALA A 361 14.07 32.70 11.06
C ALA A 361 15.51 33.20 11.05
N LEU A 362 16.50 32.31 11.01
CA LEU A 362 17.92 32.70 10.92
C LEU A 362 18.20 33.51 9.64
N LYS A 363 17.61 33.11 8.54
CA LYS A 363 17.75 33.80 7.26
C LYS A 363 17.15 35.21 7.32
N GLN A 364 15.97 35.35 7.91
CA GLN A 364 15.30 36.63 8.09
C GLN A 364 16.12 37.61 8.99
N LEU A 365 16.69 37.08 10.08
CA LEU A 365 17.56 37.86 10.96
C LEU A 365 18.80 38.37 10.22
N THR A 366 19.49 37.51 9.48
CA THR A 366 20.66 37.88 8.70
C THR A 366 20.33 38.97 7.65
N GLU A 367 19.21 38.79 6.92
CA GLU A 367 18.76 39.75 5.93
C GLU A 367 18.36 41.11 6.54
N THR A 368 17.77 41.10 7.73
CA THR A 368 17.40 42.32 8.44
C THR A 368 18.66 43.13 8.81
N THR A 369 19.69 42.47 9.33
CA THR A 369 20.96 43.11 9.67
C THR A 369 21.64 43.75 8.45
N ASP A 370 21.70 43.04 7.32
CA ASP A 370 22.27 43.55 6.07
C ASP A 370 21.45 44.72 5.51
N ASN A 371 20.13 44.70 5.65
CA ASN A 371 19.24 45.74 5.17
C ASN A 371 19.40 47.04 6.01
N VAL A 372 19.52 46.94 7.34
CA VAL A 372 19.76 48.12 8.21
C VAL A 372 20.99 48.89 7.76
N TYR A 373 22.09 48.18 7.47
CA TYR A 373 23.31 48.83 6.96
C TYR A 373 23.08 49.55 5.62
N ARG A 374 22.39 48.89 4.67
CA ARG A 374 22.10 49.47 3.34
C ARG A 374 21.16 50.67 3.41
N TYR A 375 20.13 50.60 4.26
CA TYR A 375 19.21 51.73 4.45
C TYR A 375 19.92 52.92 5.15
N GLY A 376 20.84 52.64 6.07
CA GLY A 376 21.68 53.69 6.67
C GLY A 376 22.57 54.44 5.63
N LEU A 377 23.10 53.69 4.63
CA LEU A 377 23.83 54.28 3.52
C LEU A 377 22.95 55.16 2.62
N LEU A 378 21.71 54.68 2.30
CA LEU A 378 20.74 55.43 1.50
C LEU A 378 20.32 56.76 2.20
N GLN A 379 20.15 56.75 3.51
CA GLN A 379 19.86 57.96 4.28
C GLN A 379 21.01 58.97 4.21
N LYS A 380 22.27 58.51 4.27
CA LYS A 380 23.46 59.37 4.12
C LYS A 380 23.58 59.97 2.71
N LEU A 381 22.96 59.32 1.71
CA LEU A 381 22.91 59.81 0.32
C LEU A 381 21.68 60.69 0.04
N GLY A 382 20.91 61.09 1.07
CA GLY A 382 19.79 62.02 0.94
C GLY A 382 18.45 61.45 0.62
N ALA A 383 18.28 60.13 0.70
CA ALA A 383 16.96 59.51 0.55
C ALA A 383 16.08 59.81 1.78
N GLY A 384 14.99 60.55 1.58
CA GLY A 384 14.06 60.87 2.67
C GLY A 384 13.38 59.64 3.28
N ARG A 385 13.15 59.68 4.62
CA ARG A 385 12.28 58.72 5.30
C ARG A 385 10.85 58.89 4.82
N ARG A 386 10.32 57.98 4.03
CA ARG A 386 8.88 57.76 3.85
C ARG A 386 8.49 56.39 4.33
#